data_8e02bb77d1336d47ae057e8bc98620c3
#
_entry.id   8e02bb77d1336d47ae057e8bc98620c3
#
_cell.length_a   1.000
_cell.length_b   1.000
_cell.length_c   1.000
_cell.angle_alpha   90.00
_cell.angle_beta   90.00
_cell.angle_gamma   90.00
#
_symmetry.space_group_name_H-M   'P 1'
#
loop_
_entity.id
_entity.type
_entity.pdbx_description
1 polymer ?
#
loop_
_entity_poly.entity_id
_entity_poly.type
_entity_poly.pdbx_seq_one_letter_code
_entity_poly.pdbx_strand_id
1 'polypeptide(L)'
;MGLNHAKVELLDKTKGRWYPIHYTNKITQTSLYRQSLILYAQKHGVTKAAIRYRTNRQYIYRWLKRYDGTLESLLDRSHCPHSHPNQHRPDEIKLIGDMRRRNPNAGLVVFWVKLRQRGYTRSIAGLYRFLRKSGQMAEKLPNPKYVPKPYEQMDHPGQRVQIDVQFVPQVCLVGDAARDAAECSGYYYQYTFIDEYSRFRYLEAFKEHNSYSSSEFIKHCVKRFPYVIECVQTDNGPEFTNRLTSPKEYRPTLFERTLEDLCIHHKLIKPYTPRHNGKVERSHRKDNEEFYASHCFFSFEDFKKQLAVRERQYNAFPMRPLNWRSPKDVLSAFHNV
;
A
#
# COMPACT_ATOMS: atom_id res chain seq x y z
N MET A 1 -26.27 37.34 19.42
CA MET A 1 -25.60 38.31 18.53
C MET A 1 -24.20 37.78 18.24
N GLY A 2 -24.04 37.15 17.11
CA GLY A 2 -22.77 36.53 16.68
C GLY A 2 -21.86 37.57 16.04
N LEU A 3 -20.68 37.73 16.57
CA LEU A 3 -19.64 38.56 15.96
C LEU A 3 -19.00 37.76 14.82
N ASN A 4 -19.32 38.17 13.59
CA ASN A 4 -18.66 37.74 12.38
C ASN A 4 -17.17 38.14 12.41
N HIS A 5 -16.26 37.19 12.61
CA HIS A 5 -14.84 37.41 12.41
C HIS A 5 -14.56 37.40 10.91
N ALA A 6 -14.40 38.59 10.35
CA ALA A 6 -13.88 38.70 8.97
C ALA A 6 -12.46 38.11 8.91
N LYS A 7 -12.28 37.08 8.11
CA LYS A 7 -10.96 36.57 7.74
C LYS A 7 -10.30 37.59 6.84
N VAL A 8 -9.31 38.29 7.35
CA VAL A 8 -8.44 39.15 6.53
C VAL A 8 -7.26 38.29 6.09
N GLU A 9 -7.07 38.13 4.81
CA GLU A 9 -5.97 37.38 4.21
C GLU A 9 -5.03 38.35 3.50
N LEU A 10 -3.74 38.18 3.69
CA LEU A 10 -2.71 38.95 2.98
C LEU A 10 -2.16 38.14 1.82
N LEU A 11 -2.25 38.70 0.61
CA LEU A 11 -1.68 38.13 -0.61
C LEU A 11 -0.20 38.49 -0.70
N ASP A 12 0.70 37.52 -0.64
CA ASP A 12 2.10 37.73 -1.02
C ASP A 12 2.18 37.79 -2.56
N LYS A 13 2.28 39.01 -3.08
CA LYS A 13 2.34 39.29 -4.51
C LYS A 13 3.56 38.69 -5.23
N THR A 14 4.57 38.23 -4.47
CA THR A 14 5.78 37.63 -5.04
C THR A 14 5.66 36.10 -5.21
N LYS A 15 4.72 35.46 -4.50
CA LYS A 15 4.53 34.02 -4.47
C LYS A 15 3.13 33.54 -4.80
N GLY A 16 2.15 34.43 -5.01
CA GLY A 16 0.77 34.09 -5.34
C GLY A 16 0.04 33.24 -4.31
N ARG A 17 0.45 33.29 -3.03
CA ARG A 17 -0.13 32.48 -1.95
C ARG A 17 -0.80 33.34 -0.89
N TRP A 18 -1.98 32.91 -0.46
CA TRP A 18 -2.71 33.46 0.68
C TRP A 18 -2.25 32.79 1.98
N TYR A 19 -1.93 33.61 2.99
CA TYR A 19 -1.57 33.14 4.33
C TYR A 19 -2.64 33.55 5.33
N PRO A 20 -3.15 32.63 6.17
CA PRO A 20 -4.14 33.01 7.19
C PRO A 20 -3.50 33.86 8.30
N ILE A 21 -4.13 34.98 8.62
CA ILE A 21 -3.66 36.01 9.56
C ILE A 21 -3.71 35.57 11.06
N HIS A 22 -3.95 34.30 11.34
CA HIS A 22 -3.97 33.82 12.73
C HIS A 22 -2.66 34.06 13.53
N TYR A 23 -1.54 34.29 12.83
CA TYR A 23 -0.27 34.62 13.49
C TYR A 23 -0.11 36.09 13.85
N THR A 24 -0.80 37.03 13.22
CA THR A 24 -0.66 38.46 13.44
C THR A 24 -1.31 38.91 14.71
N ASN A 25 -2.43 38.35 15.17
CA ASN A 25 -3.14 38.81 16.38
C ASN A 25 -2.38 38.53 17.68
N LYS A 26 -1.72 37.37 17.83
CA LYS A 26 -0.89 37.10 19.03
C LYS A 26 0.37 37.94 19.07
N ILE A 27 1.02 38.17 17.94
CA ILE A 27 2.23 39.00 17.82
C ILE A 27 1.86 40.47 18.11
N THR A 28 0.74 40.95 17.59
CA THR A 28 0.27 42.32 17.80
C THR A 28 -0.08 42.62 19.27
N GLN A 29 -0.75 41.71 19.97
CA GLN A 29 -1.07 41.88 21.40
C GLN A 29 0.20 41.95 22.26
N THR A 30 1.21 41.10 21.98
CA THR A 30 2.47 41.11 22.73
C THR A 30 3.29 42.38 22.46
N SER A 31 3.33 42.89 21.23
CA SER A 31 4.04 44.11 20.90
C SER A 31 3.34 45.37 21.45
N LEU A 32 2.01 45.41 21.44
CA LEU A 32 1.24 46.46 22.09
C LEU A 32 1.46 46.52 23.64
N TYR A 33 1.49 45.35 24.28
CA TYR A 33 1.84 45.22 25.68
C TYR A 33 3.25 45.77 25.95
N ARG A 34 4.24 45.42 25.15
CA ARG A 34 5.62 45.88 25.24
C ARG A 34 5.70 47.41 25.05
N GLN A 35 4.97 47.95 24.09
CA GLN A 35 4.89 49.39 23.86
C GLN A 35 4.32 50.12 25.06
N SER A 36 3.20 49.66 25.58
CA SER A 36 2.56 50.23 26.79
C SER A 36 3.50 50.22 28.01
N LEU A 37 4.21 49.11 28.21
CA LEU A 37 5.23 48.95 29.23
C LEU A 37 6.38 49.96 29.09
N ILE A 38 6.90 50.14 27.87
CA ILE A 38 8.01 51.05 27.59
C ILE A 38 7.58 52.51 27.79
N LEU A 39 6.46 52.92 27.22
CA LEU A 39 5.93 54.27 27.38
C LEU A 39 5.68 54.60 28.84
N TYR A 40 5.16 53.67 29.62
CA TYR A 40 5.00 53.86 31.07
C TYR A 40 6.34 53.95 31.80
N ALA A 41 7.33 53.12 31.40
CA ALA A 41 8.66 53.15 32.00
C ALA A 41 9.41 54.47 31.71
N GLN A 42 9.26 55.03 30.50
CA GLN A 42 9.80 56.33 30.14
C GLN A 42 9.22 57.48 30.95
N LYS A 43 7.90 57.42 31.23
CA LYS A 43 7.20 58.48 31.98
C LYS A 43 7.37 58.38 33.50
N HIS A 44 7.39 57.18 34.08
CA HIS A 44 7.31 56.97 35.52
C HIS A 44 8.54 56.25 36.12
N GLY A 45 9.48 55.89 35.29
CA GLY A 45 10.70 55.16 35.66
C GLY A 45 10.54 53.64 35.66
N VAL A 46 11.65 52.94 35.42
CA VAL A 46 11.70 51.49 35.23
C VAL A 46 11.23 50.70 36.45
N THR A 47 11.53 51.17 37.67
CA THR A 47 11.14 50.48 38.90
C THR A 47 9.62 50.46 39.10
N LYS A 48 8.95 51.61 38.88
CA LYS A 48 7.48 51.70 38.97
C LYS A 48 6.80 50.89 37.87
N ALA A 49 7.39 50.84 36.65
CA ALA A 49 6.90 50.02 35.54
C ALA A 49 7.03 48.52 35.87
N ALA A 50 8.16 48.07 36.43
CA ALA A 50 8.35 46.69 36.83
C ALA A 50 7.29 46.18 37.82
N ILE A 51 6.94 47.03 38.83
CA ILE A 51 5.90 46.72 39.81
C ILE A 51 4.53 46.67 39.16
N ARG A 52 4.17 47.71 38.38
CA ARG A 52 2.83 47.79 37.74
C ARG A 52 2.54 46.64 36.76
N TYR A 53 3.53 46.28 35.94
CA TYR A 53 3.39 45.24 34.91
C TYR A 53 3.84 43.86 35.39
N ARG A 54 4.16 43.71 36.70
CA ARG A 54 4.61 42.45 37.32
C ARG A 54 5.73 41.77 36.53
N THR A 55 6.76 42.54 36.16
CA THR A 55 7.90 42.05 35.39
C THR A 55 9.21 42.48 36.04
N ASN A 56 10.34 41.96 35.57
CA ASN A 56 11.63 42.36 36.11
C ASN A 56 12.22 43.57 35.32
N ARG A 57 13.08 44.33 36.01
CA ARG A 57 13.73 45.52 35.44
C ARG A 57 14.60 45.18 34.21
N GLN A 58 15.23 44.01 34.20
CA GLN A 58 16.07 43.58 33.05
C GLN A 58 15.25 43.37 31.76
N TYR A 59 14.01 42.84 31.89
CA TYR A 59 13.08 42.71 30.77
C TYR A 59 12.74 44.09 30.19
N ILE A 60 12.50 45.08 31.02
CA ILE A 60 12.16 46.46 30.60
C ILE A 60 13.38 47.08 29.88
N TYR A 61 14.58 47.01 30.49
CA TYR A 61 15.80 47.53 29.86
C TYR A 61 16.11 46.85 28.48
N ARG A 62 15.86 45.59 28.36
CA ARG A 62 16.04 44.87 27.09
C ARG A 62 15.17 45.48 25.99
N TRP A 63 13.91 45.76 26.29
CA TRP A 63 12.98 46.31 25.32
C TRP A 63 13.20 47.81 25.10
N LEU A 64 13.58 48.57 26.13
CA LEU A 64 13.98 49.96 25.97
C LEU A 64 15.16 50.13 25.03
N LYS A 65 16.18 49.28 25.16
CA LYS A 65 17.35 49.28 24.25
C LYS A 65 16.99 48.98 22.80
N ARG A 66 15.88 48.24 22.59
CA ARG A 66 15.46 47.78 21.28
C ARG A 66 14.41 48.68 20.63
N TYR A 67 13.75 49.50 21.41
CA TYR A 67 12.66 50.36 20.96
C TYR A 67 13.18 51.57 20.21
N ASP A 68 12.77 51.68 18.92
CA ASP A 68 13.11 52.80 18.02
C ASP A 68 11.94 53.74 17.74
N GLY A 69 10.83 53.65 18.53
CA GLY A 69 9.59 54.39 18.32
C GLY A 69 8.53 53.62 17.52
N THR A 70 8.88 52.54 16.87
CA THR A 70 7.96 51.75 16.06
C THR A 70 7.48 50.48 16.78
N LEU A 71 6.28 50.00 16.42
CA LEU A 71 5.73 48.75 16.95
C LEU A 71 6.50 47.56 16.43
N GLU A 72 7.06 47.66 15.24
CA GLU A 72 7.83 46.58 14.57
C GLU A 72 9.11 46.24 15.33
N SER A 73 9.76 47.22 15.95
CA SER A 73 10.94 47.00 16.78
C SER A 73 10.66 46.11 17.99
N LEU A 74 9.42 45.99 18.39
CA LEU A 74 8.95 45.22 19.56
C LEU A 74 8.47 43.79 19.18
N LEU A 75 8.51 43.41 17.92
CA LEU A 75 8.20 42.05 17.46
C LEU A 75 9.30 41.07 17.90
N ASP A 76 8.92 39.81 18.13
CA ASP A 76 9.88 38.78 18.43
C ASP A 76 10.74 38.50 17.18
N ARG A 77 12.04 38.41 17.37
CA ARG A 77 12.95 37.96 16.29
C ARG A 77 12.91 36.48 16.15
N SER A 78 13.09 36.00 14.91
CA SER A 78 13.21 34.56 14.64
C SER A 78 14.35 33.95 15.46
N HIS A 79 14.06 32.85 16.14
CA HIS A 79 15.06 32.05 16.85
C HIS A 79 15.80 31.08 15.90
N CYS A 80 15.45 31.06 14.62
CA CYS A 80 16.16 30.24 13.65
C CYS A 80 17.59 30.72 13.47
N PRO A 81 18.58 29.82 13.49
CA PRO A 81 19.95 30.17 13.17
C PRO A 81 20.04 30.79 11.78
N HIS A 82 20.86 31.83 11.62
CA HIS A 82 21.10 32.49 10.32
C HIS A 82 21.83 31.59 9.35
N SER A 83 22.64 30.65 9.82
CA SER A 83 23.35 29.66 9.02
C SER A 83 23.24 28.27 9.66
N HIS A 84 23.24 27.25 8.85
CA HIS A 84 23.24 25.85 9.28
C HIS A 84 24.51 25.16 8.75
N PRO A 85 25.27 24.38 9.56
CA PRO A 85 26.49 23.70 9.11
C PRO A 85 26.25 22.80 7.88
N ASN A 86 25.05 22.24 7.79
CA ASN A 86 24.62 21.34 6.71
C ASN A 86 23.89 22.06 5.56
N GLN A 87 23.90 23.41 5.53
CA GLN A 87 23.30 24.17 4.44
C GLN A 87 24.15 24.03 3.18
N HIS A 88 23.49 23.90 2.01
CA HIS A 88 24.17 23.87 0.73
C HIS A 88 24.86 25.22 0.47
N ARG A 89 26.10 25.17 -0.02
CA ARG A 89 26.87 26.35 -0.40
C ARG A 89 26.39 26.91 -1.72
N PRO A 90 26.65 28.19 -2.03
CA PRO A 90 26.21 28.80 -3.29
C PRO A 90 26.69 28.06 -4.55
N ASP A 91 27.93 27.57 -4.55
CA ASP A 91 28.52 26.76 -5.61
C ASP A 91 27.81 25.42 -5.80
N GLU A 92 27.45 24.73 -4.70
CA GLU A 92 26.67 23.50 -4.77
C GLU A 92 25.25 23.76 -5.30
N ILE A 93 24.62 24.86 -4.89
CA ILE A 93 23.29 25.27 -5.38
C ILE A 93 23.33 25.55 -6.89
N LYS A 94 24.36 26.26 -7.36
CA LYS A 94 24.58 26.53 -8.79
C LYS A 94 24.76 25.22 -9.57
N LEU A 95 25.62 24.31 -9.07
CA LEU A 95 25.85 23.01 -9.68
C LEU A 95 24.55 22.18 -9.79
N ILE A 96 23.75 22.15 -8.72
CA ILE A 96 22.45 21.44 -8.70
C ILE A 96 21.50 22.04 -9.75
N GLY A 97 21.38 23.36 -9.80
CA GLY A 97 20.51 24.06 -10.75
C GLY A 97 20.93 23.83 -12.22
N ASP A 98 22.22 23.92 -12.52
CA ASP A 98 22.75 23.69 -13.87
C ASP A 98 22.53 22.24 -14.32
N MET A 99 22.76 21.29 -13.41
CA MET A 99 22.54 19.88 -13.69
C MET A 99 21.05 19.54 -13.83
N ARG A 100 20.18 20.20 -13.08
CA ARG A 100 18.74 19.98 -13.18
C ARG A 100 18.17 20.46 -14.50
N ARG A 101 18.61 21.62 -14.99
CA ARG A 101 18.26 22.13 -16.33
C ARG A 101 18.64 21.15 -17.45
N ARG A 102 19.82 20.52 -17.36
CA ARG A 102 20.27 19.50 -18.33
C ARG A 102 19.58 18.14 -18.20
N ASN A 103 19.04 17.82 -17.03
CA ASN A 103 18.43 16.53 -16.73
C ASN A 103 17.08 16.71 -15.99
N PRO A 104 16.07 17.33 -16.63
CA PRO A 104 14.82 17.69 -15.95
C PRO A 104 14.04 16.48 -15.41
N ASN A 105 14.10 15.35 -16.11
CA ASN A 105 13.34 14.13 -15.79
C ASN A 105 14.15 13.07 -15.05
N ALA A 106 15.41 13.37 -14.69
CA ALA A 106 16.23 12.38 -13.99
C ALA A 106 15.68 12.10 -12.58
N GLY A 107 15.45 10.82 -12.26
CA GLY A 107 15.08 10.36 -10.92
C GLY A 107 16.17 10.72 -9.90
N LEU A 108 15.78 10.84 -8.61
CA LEU A 108 16.63 11.34 -7.54
C LEU A 108 18.00 10.62 -7.46
N VAL A 109 18.00 9.28 -7.52
CA VAL A 109 19.23 8.48 -7.39
C VAL A 109 20.18 8.74 -8.57
N VAL A 110 19.66 8.66 -9.79
CA VAL A 110 20.43 8.92 -11.01
C VAL A 110 20.96 10.34 -11.02
N PHE A 111 20.16 11.31 -10.61
CA PHE A 111 20.54 12.71 -10.51
C PHE A 111 21.66 12.91 -9.48
N TRP A 112 21.55 12.28 -8.31
CA TRP A 112 22.59 12.32 -7.28
C TRP A 112 23.90 11.71 -7.75
N VAL A 113 23.88 10.56 -8.46
CA VAL A 113 25.09 9.95 -9.04
C VAL A 113 25.78 10.91 -10.03
N LYS A 114 25.01 11.53 -10.92
CA LYS A 114 25.54 12.53 -11.87
C LYS A 114 26.17 13.76 -11.20
N LEU A 115 25.61 14.19 -10.07
CA LEU A 115 26.18 15.26 -9.25
C LEU A 115 27.46 14.80 -8.54
N ARG A 116 27.51 13.58 -8.01
CA ARG A 116 28.70 12.97 -7.39
C ARG A 116 29.90 12.94 -8.37
N GLN A 117 29.66 12.58 -9.61
CA GLN A 117 30.68 12.59 -10.68
C GLN A 117 31.24 13.98 -10.95
N ARG A 118 30.59 15.05 -10.45
CA ARG A 118 31.01 16.44 -10.58
C ARG A 118 31.42 17.10 -9.27
N GLY A 119 31.80 16.29 -8.29
CA GLY A 119 32.32 16.77 -7.00
C GLY A 119 31.28 17.08 -5.93
N TYR A 120 30.01 16.76 -6.12
CA TYR A 120 29.01 16.91 -5.07
C TYR A 120 29.21 15.85 -3.98
N THR A 121 29.37 16.28 -2.72
CA THR A 121 29.80 15.40 -1.61
C THR A 121 28.67 15.03 -0.65
N ARG A 122 27.53 15.74 -0.71
CA ARG A 122 26.46 15.54 0.27
C ARG A 122 25.61 14.30 0.02
N SER A 123 24.89 13.88 1.04
CA SER A 123 24.02 12.69 0.99
C SER A 123 22.82 12.90 0.08
N ILE A 124 22.29 11.79 -0.43
CA ILE A 124 21.07 11.78 -1.24
C ILE A 124 19.85 12.35 -0.48
N ALA A 125 19.76 12.11 0.85
CA ALA A 125 18.71 12.67 1.70
C ALA A 125 18.81 14.20 1.84
N GLY A 126 20.04 14.75 1.88
CA GLY A 126 20.29 16.19 1.86
C GLY A 126 19.84 16.81 0.55
N LEU A 127 20.21 16.20 -0.58
CA LEU A 127 19.80 16.62 -1.91
C LEU A 127 18.26 16.58 -2.06
N TYR A 128 17.61 15.52 -1.62
CA TYR A 128 16.16 15.40 -1.66
C TYR A 128 15.45 16.56 -0.94
N ARG A 129 15.88 16.85 0.30
CA ARG A 129 15.32 17.95 1.09
C ARG A 129 15.49 19.29 0.42
N PHE A 130 16.68 19.53 -0.17
CA PHE A 130 16.96 20.74 -0.92
C PHE A 130 16.07 20.88 -2.16
N LEU A 131 16.01 19.85 -3.03
CA LEU A 131 15.19 19.86 -4.24
C LEU A 131 13.70 20.05 -3.94
N ARG A 132 13.22 19.47 -2.85
CA ARG A 132 11.85 19.64 -2.41
C ARG A 132 11.56 21.07 -1.92
N LYS A 133 12.47 21.65 -1.13
CA LYS A 133 12.34 23.01 -0.62
C LYS A 133 12.45 24.06 -1.75
N SER A 134 13.28 23.82 -2.75
CA SER A 134 13.49 24.71 -3.91
C SER A 134 12.44 24.53 -5.03
N GLY A 135 11.44 23.64 -4.87
CA GLY A 135 10.42 23.37 -5.88
C GLY A 135 10.95 22.71 -7.17
N GLN A 136 12.19 22.19 -7.13
CA GLN A 136 12.82 21.56 -8.30
C GLN A 136 12.48 20.06 -8.44
N MET A 137 11.68 19.51 -7.57
CA MET A 137 11.07 18.19 -7.76
C MET A 137 9.68 18.37 -8.36
N ALA A 138 9.38 17.57 -9.40
CA ALA A 138 8.03 17.49 -9.90
C ALA A 138 7.07 17.12 -8.75
N GLU A 139 6.04 17.93 -8.54
CA GLU A 139 4.96 17.56 -7.65
C GLU A 139 4.35 16.27 -8.21
N LYS A 140 4.48 15.18 -7.47
CA LYS A 140 3.68 14.01 -7.78
C LYS A 140 2.23 14.41 -7.53
N LEU A 141 1.48 14.53 -8.59
CA LEU A 141 0.02 14.56 -8.46
C LEU A 141 -0.36 13.38 -7.57
N PRO A 142 -1.11 13.59 -6.49
CA PRO A 142 -1.57 12.49 -5.69
C PRO A 142 -2.32 11.54 -6.62
N ASN A 143 -1.91 10.27 -6.67
CA ASN A 143 -2.69 9.27 -7.37
C ASN A 143 -4.13 9.41 -6.87
N PRO A 144 -5.13 9.45 -7.76
CA PRO A 144 -6.51 9.48 -7.33
C PRO A 144 -6.68 8.38 -6.31
N LYS A 145 -7.19 8.73 -5.12
CA LYS A 145 -7.38 7.75 -4.05
C LYS A 145 -8.24 6.65 -4.64
N TYR A 146 -7.66 5.46 -4.77
CA TYR A 146 -8.41 4.29 -5.18
C TYR A 146 -9.53 4.08 -4.14
N VAL A 147 -10.76 4.30 -4.57
CA VAL A 147 -11.94 3.94 -3.78
C VAL A 147 -12.21 2.47 -4.13
N PRO A 148 -11.92 1.53 -3.23
CA PRO A 148 -12.21 0.13 -3.49
C PRO A 148 -13.73 -0.02 -3.64
N LYS A 149 -14.17 -0.51 -4.80
CA LYS A 149 -15.55 -0.99 -4.91
C LYS A 149 -15.75 -2.09 -3.88
N PRO A 150 -16.89 -2.12 -3.18
CA PRO A 150 -17.21 -3.23 -2.28
C PRO A 150 -17.04 -4.54 -3.05
N TYR A 151 -16.35 -5.50 -2.42
CA TYR A 151 -16.24 -6.82 -3.03
C TYR A 151 -17.62 -7.46 -3.00
N GLU A 152 -18.04 -7.96 -4.14
CA GLU A 152 -19.29 -8.70 -4.26
C GLU A 152 -19.28 -9.89 -3.31
N GLN A 153 -20.23 -9.94 -2.39
CA GLN A 153 -20.37 -11.06 -1.47
C GLN A 153 -21.34 -12.08 -2.08
N MET A 154 -21.03 -13.36 -1.87
CA MET A 154 -21.88 -14.44 -2.33
C MET A 154 -22.93 -14.75 -1.27
N ASP A 155 -24.13 -15.09 -1.72
CA ASP A 155 -25.29 -15.30 -0.86
C ASP A 155 -25.42 -16.76 -0.41
N HIS A 156 -24.87 -17.69 -1.18
CA HIS A 156 -24.92 -19.13 -0.90
C HIS A 156 -23.67 -19.89 -1.39
N PRO A 157 -23.43 -21.10 -0.85
CA PRO A 157 -22.35 -21.96 -1.32
C PRO A 157 -22.53 -22.36 -2.77
N GLY A 158 -21.44 -22.37 -3.55
CA GLY A 158 -21.44 -22.77 -4.96
C GLY A 158 -21.81 -21.65 -5.95
N GLN A 159 -22.36 -20.53 -5.50
CA GLN A 159 -22.71 -19.41 -6.37
C GLN A 159 -21.51 -18.92 -7.19
N ARG A 160 -20.32 -18.85 -6.58
CA ARG A 160 -19.05 -18.62 -7.27
C ARG A 160 -17.91 -19.29 -6.52
N VAL A 161 -17.11 -20.03 -7.27
CA VAL A 161 -15.90 -20.67 -6.76
C VAL A 161 -14.69 -20.15 -7.52
N GLN A 162 -13.54 -20.10 -6.86
CA GLN A 162 -12.25 -19.75 -7.47
C GLN A 162 -11.43 -21.01 -7.65
N ILE A 163 -10.86 -21.18 -8.84
CA ILE A 163 -9.90 -22.27 -9.14
C ILE A 163 -8.58 -21.64 -9.59
N ASP A 164 -7.50 -22.21 -9.10
CA ASP A 164 -6.14 -21.81 -9.46
C ASP A 164 -5.17 -22.95 -9.24
N VAL A 165 -4.02 -22.88 -9.91
CA VAL A 165 -2.98 -23.92 -9.85
C VAL A 165 -1.70 -23.32 -9.29
N GLN A 166 -1.12 -24.02 -8.32
CA GLN A 166 0.16 -23.66 -7.72
C GLN A 166 1.22 -24.73 -8.03
N PHE A 167 2.42 -24.27 -8.39
CA PHE A 167 3.60 -25.13 -8.47
C PHE A 167 4.06 -25.51 -7.05
N VAL A 168 4.34 -26.78 -6.84
CA VAL A 168 4.98 -27.24 -5.61
C VAL A 168 6.44 -26.81 -5.64
N PRO A 169 6.95 -26.11 -4.60
CA PRO A 169 8.34 -25.68 -4.58
C PRO A 169 9.30 -26.88 -4.69
N GLN A 170 10.24 -26.82 -5.62
CA GLN A 170 11.19 -27.90 -5.86
C GLN A 170 11.99 -28.29 -4.62
N VAL A 171 12.26 -27.35 -3.74
CA VAL A 171 12.96 -27.57 -2.47
C VAL A 171 12.22 -28.57 -1.56
N CYS A 172 10.92 -28.74 -1.74
CA CYS A 172 10.09 -29.68 -0.98
C CYS A 172 10.12 -31.11 -1.56
N LEU A 173 10.61 -31.29 -2.81
CA LEU A 173 10.66 -32.60 -3.47
C LEU A 173 12.00 -33.27 -3.20
N VAL A 174 11.96 -34.45 -2.59
CA VAL A 174 13.14 -35.18 -2.13
C VAL A 174 13.10 -36.62 -2.66
N GLY A 175 14.26 -37.19 -2.96
CA GLY A 175 14.38 -38.58 -3.35
C GLY A 175 13.62 -38.93 -4.63
N ASP A 176 12.68 -39.88 -4.56
CA ASP A 176 11.92 -40.35 -5.72
C ASP A 176 10.95 -39.27 -6.24
N ALA A 177 10.42 -38.40 -5.35
CA ALA A 177 9.58 -37.30 -5.79
C ALA A 177 10.33 -36.30 -6.68
N ALA A 178 11.59 -36.02 -6.39
CA ALA A 178 12.40 -35.13 -7.22
C ALA A 178 12.71 -35.72 -8.59
N ARG A 179 12.97 -37.07 -8.67
CA ARG A 179 13.20 -37.76 -9.93
C ARG A 179 11.94 -37.83 -10.76
N ASP A 180 10.82 -38.26 -10.18
CA ASP A 180 9.53 -38.35 -10.85
C ASP A 180 9.04 -37.00 -11.39
N ALA A 181 9.23 -35.93 -10.62
CA ALA A 181 8.91 -34.58 -11.09
C ALA A 181 9.79 -34.17 -12.28
N ALA A 182 11.09 -34.47 -12.24
CA ALA A 182 12.03 -34.14 -13.32
C ALA A 182 11.70 -34.91 -14.65
N GLU A 183 11.20 -36.14 -14.54
CA GLU A 183 10.78 -36.93 -15.68
C GLU A 183 9.49 -36.41 -16.36
N CYS A 184 8.61 -35.76 -15.58
CA CYS A 184 7.35 -35.22 -16.12
C CYS A 184 7.51 -33.80 -16.65
N SER A 185 7.51 -32.79 -15.73
CA SER A 185 7.50 -31.36 -16.07
C SER A 185 8.44 -30.54 -15.21
N GLY A 186 9.22 -31.19 -14.36
CA GLY A 186 10.07 -30.54 -13.36
C GLY A 186 9.33 -30.17 -12.08
N TYR A 187 8.02 -30.35 -12.02
CA TYR A 187 7.18 -29.94 -10.90
C TYR A 187 6.04 -30.90 -10.63
N TYR A 188 5.54 -30.88 -9.40
CA TYR A 188 4.20 -31.29 -9.07
C TYR A 188 3.31 -30.05 -8.95
N TYR A 189 2.01 -30.24 -9.13
CA TYR A 189 1.03 -29.16 -9.17
C TYR A 189 -0.05 -29.39 -8.11
N GLN A 190 -0.35 -28.33 -7.36
CA GLN A 190 -1.50 -28.29 -6.48
C GLN A 190 -2.63 -27.52 -7.16
N TYR A 191 -3.71 -28.22 -7.48
CA TYR A 191 -4.95 -27.61 -7.92
C TYR A 191 -5.77 -27.26 -6.70
N THR A 192 -6.32 -26.06 -6.69
CA THR A 192 -7.04 -25.49 -5.55
C THR A 192 -8.40 -24.97 -5.99
N PHE A 193 -9.43 -25.46 -5.36
CA PHE A 193 -10.80 -24.96 -5.46
C PHE A 193 -11.16 -24.26 -4.13
N ILE A 194 -11.75 -23.07 -4.19
CA ILE A 194 -12.25 -22.35 -3.01
C ILE A 194 -13.64 -21.79 -3.30
N ASP A 195 -14.63 -22.20 -2.50
CA ASP A 195 -15.95 -21.58 -2.49
C ASP A 195 -15.88 -20.16 -1.88
N GLU A 196 -16.43 -19.18 -2.57
CA GLU A 196 -16.34 -17.79 -2.12
C GLU A 196 -17.24 -17.48 -0.93
N TYR A 197 -18.34 -18.20 -0.75
CA TYR A 197 -19.24 -18.03 0.39
C TYR A 197 -18.68 -18.63 1.67
N SER A 198 -18.44 -19.93 1.67
CA SER A 198 -18.04 -20.70 2.87
C SER A 198 -16.54 -20.72 3.13
N ARG A 199 -15.72 -20.36 2.13
CA ARG A 199 -14.26 -20.56 2.11
C ARG A 199 -13.85 -22.03 2.13
N PHE A 200 -14.78 -22.94 1.94
CA PHE A 200 -14.46 -24.36 1.82
C PHE A 200 -13.47 -24.57 0.67
N ARG A 201 -12.45 -25.37 0.94
CA ARG A 201 -11.35 -25.62 0.03
C ARG A 201 -11.25 -27.11 -0.31
N TYR A 202 -11.07 -27.42 -1.58
CA TYR A 202 -10.68 -28.72 -2.05
C TYR A 202 -9.32 -28.64 -2.73
N LEU A 203 -8.43 -29.58 -2.43
CA LEU A 203 -7.07 -29.65 -2.94
C LEU A 203 -6.83 -30.98 -3.62
N GLU A 204 -6.16 -30.93 -4.76
CA GLU A 204 -5.74 -32.15 -5.45
C GLU A 204 -4.36 -31.98 -6.07
N ALA A 205 -3.57 -33.04 -6.06
CA ALA A 205 -2.24 -33.10 -6.61
C ALA A 205 -2.25 -33.69 -8.03
N PHE A 206 -1.55 -33.04 -8.95
CA PHE A 206 -1.35 -33.51 -10.32
C PHE A 206 0.14 -33.48 -10.70
N LYS A 207 0.53 -34.35 -11.63
CA LYS A 207 1.87 -34.37 -12.24
C LYS A 207 1.96 -33.46 -13.46
N GLU A 208 0.83 -33.04 -14.00
CA GLU A 208 0.72 -32.26 -15.21
C GLU A 208 -0.11 -30.98 -15.00
N HIS A 209 0.26 -29.97 -15.76
CA HIS A 209 -0.41 -28.68 -15.78
C HIS A 209 -0.94 -28.42 -17.19
N ASN A 210 -2.12 -28.94 -17.44
CA ASN A 210 -2.76 -28.85 -18.76
C ASN A 210 -4.30 -28.84 -18.62
N SER A 211 -4.99 -28.61 -19.73
CA SER A 211 -6.45 -28.54 -19.77
C SER A 211 -7.13 -29.86 -19.42
N TYR A 212 -6.47 -31.00 -19.60
CA TYR A 212 -6.98 -32.31 -19.21
C TYR A 212 -7.03 -32.42 -17.67
N SER A 213 -5.92 -32.13 -17.01
CA SER A 213 -5.84 -32.12 -15.52
C SER A 213 -6.85 -31.19 -14.92
N SER A 214 -7.04 -29.98 -15.50
CA SER A 214 -8.05 -29.02 -15.06
C SER A 214 -9.47 -29.57 -15.20
N SER A 215 -9.74 -30.32 -16.30
CA SER A 215 -11.04 -30.95 -16.57
C SER A 215 -11.34 -32.08 -15.59
N GLU A 216 -10.36 -32.92 -15.28
CA GLU A 216 -10.52 -33.95 -14.25
C GLU A 216 -10.73 -33.36 -12.88
N PHE A 217 -9.96 -32.30 -12.54
CA PHE A 217 -10.09 -31.63 -11.28
C PHE A 217 -11.51 -31.06 -11.04
N ILE A 218 -12.11 -30.36 -12.04
CA ILE A 218 -13.47 -29.82 -11.87
C ILE A 218 -14.52 -30.94 -11.74
N LYS A 219 -14.37 -32.05 -12.44
CA LYS A 219 -15.25 -33.21 -12.26
C LYS A 219 -15.18 -33.79 -10.84
N HIS A 220 -13.97 -33.82 -10.27
CA HIS A 220 -13.78 -34.23 -8.88
C HIS A 220 -14.36 -33.19 -7.89
N CYS A 221 -14.22 -31.89 -8.17
CA CYS A 221 -14.84 -30.83 -7.38
C CYS A 221 -16.36 -30.99 -7.31
N VAL A 222 -17.02 -31.18 -8.45
CA VAL A 222 -18.48 -31.36 -8.52
C VAL A 222 -18.94 -32.60 -7.72
N LYS A 223 -18.18 -33.69 -7.75
CA LYS A 223 -18.51 -34.90 -6.98
C LYS A 223 -18.33 -34.71 -5.47
N ARG A 224 -17.37 -33.87 -5.06
CA ARG A 224 -16.97 -33.72 -3.66
C ARG A 224 -17.64 -32.56 -2.94
N PHE A 225 -17.99 -31.52 -3.67
CA PHE A 225 -18.65 -30.35 -3.12
C PHE A 225 -20.18 -30.62 -3.00
N PRO A 226 -20.80 -30.39 -1.81
CA PRO A 226 -22.16 -30.84 -1.59
C PRO A 226 -23.25 -29.96 -2.19
N TYR A 227 -22.86 -28.87 -2.88
CA TYR A 227 -23.79 -27.90 -3.48
C TYR A 227 -23.54 -27.77 -4.98
N VAL A 228 -24.55 -27.29 -5.70
CA VAL A 228 -24.42 -26.99 -7.12
C VAL A 228 -23.42 -25.84 -7.31
N ILE A 229 -22.49 -26.02 -8.26
CA ILE A 229 -21.55 -25.00 -8.64
C ILE A 229 -22.11 -24.23 -9.83
N GLU A 230 -22.47 -22.96 -9.63
CA GLU A 230 -23.05 -22.11 -10.68
C GLU A 230 -22.00 -21.41 -11.52
N CYS A 231 -20.91 -20.95 -10.90
CA CYS A 231 -19.87 -20.18 -11.55
C CYS A 231 -18.48 -20.57 -11.06
N VAL A 232 -17.59 -20.87 -12.02
CA VAL A 232 -16.17 -21.08 -11.79
C VAL A 232 -15.38 -19.88 -12.28
N GLN A 233 -14.64 -19.23 -11.39
CA GLN A 233 -13.75 -18.14 -11.74
C GLN A 233 -12.30 -18.62 -11.75
N THR A 234 -11.59 -18.38 -12.88
CA THR A 234 -10.18 -18.69 -13.05
C THR A 234 -9.40 -17.48 -13.54
N ASP A 235 -8.10 -17.56 -13.52
CA ASP A 235 -7.25 -16.67 -14.31
C ASP A 235 -7.31 -17.01 -15.81
N ASN A 236 -6.44 -16.39 -16.61
CA ASN A 236 -6.38 -16.61 -18.06
C ASN A 236 -5.26 -17.59 -18.45
N GLY A 237 -4.91 -18.51 -17.58
CA GLY A 237 -3.90 -19.53 -17.85
C GLY A 237 -4.30 -20.46 -19.02
N PRO A 238 -3.32 -20.97 -19.79
CA PRO A 238 -3.59 -21.85 -20.93
C PRO A 238 -4.25 -23.18 -20.55
N GLU A 239 -4.14 -23.60 -19.31
CA GLU A 239 -4.82 -24.76 -18.72
C GLU A 239 -6.34 -24.57 -18.60
N PHE A 240 -6.79 -23.31 -18.55
CA PHE A 240 -8.20 -22.95 -18.41
C PHE A 240 -8.77 -22.38 -19.71
N THR A 241 -8.02 -21.56 -20.46
CA THR A 241 -8.55 -20.89 -21.66
C THR A 241 -7.47 -20.55 -22.69
N ASN A 242 -7.84 -20.58 -23.97
CA ASN A 242 -6.99 -20.18 -25.10
C ASN A 242 -7.27 -18.73 -25.57
N ARG A 243 -8.13 -17.98 -24.90
CA ARG A 243 -8.58 -16.65 -25.39
C ARG A 243 -7.46 -15.65 -25.58
N LEU A 244 -6.41 -15.71 -24.76
CA LEU A 244 -5.26 -14.79 -24.87
C LEU A 244 -4.16 -15.33 -25.80
N THR A 245 -3.99 -16.65 -25.89
CA THR A 245 -2.93 -17.29 -26.69
C THR A 245 -3.28 -17.41 -28.17
N SER A 246 -4.55 -17.56 -28.51
CA SER A 246 -5.02 -17.71 -29.90
C SER A 246 -6.28 -16.88 -30.17
N PRO A 247 -6.23 -15.53 -30.09
CA PRO A 247 -7.43 -14.70 -30.19
C PRO A 247 -8.08 -14.72 -31.59
N LYS A 248 -7.34 -15.05 -32.67
CA LYS A 248 -7.88 -15.06 -34.03
C LYS A 248 -8.57 -16.38 -34.40
N GLU A 249 -8.16 -17.50 -33.79
CA GLU A 249 -8.74 -18.81 -33.98
C GLU A 249 -9.07 -19.44 -32.63
N TYR A 250 -9.95 -18.76 -31.88
CA TYR A 250 -10.36 -19.25 -30.59
C TYR A 250 -11.04 -20.63 -30.72
N ARG A 251 -10.47 -21.62 -30.05
CA ARG A 251 -11.07 -22.93 -29.82
C ARG A 251 -11.18 -23.18 -28.34
N PRO A 252 -12.38 -23.52 -27.81
CA PRO A 252 -12.54 -23.83 -26.41
C PRO A 252 -11.60 -24.93 -25.96
N THR A 253 -10.98 -24.78 -24.81
CA THR A 253 -10.16 -25.80 -24.15
C THR A 253 -11.03 -26.98 -23.71
N LEU A 254 -10.41 -28.11 -23.37
CA LEU A 254 -11.14 -29.24 -22.78
C LEU A 254 -11.82 -28.82 -21.46
N PHE A 255 -11.17 -27.98 -20.66
CA PHE A 255 -11.74 -27.45 -19.45
C PHE A 255 -13.02 -26.63 -19.71
N GLU A 256 -12.99 -25.70 -20.68
CA GLU A 256 -14.16 -24.90 -21.04
C GLU A 256 -15.32 -25.77 -21.54
N ARG A 257 -15.06 -26.78 -22.35
CA ARG A 257 -16.08 -27.75 -22.80
C ARG A 257 -16.65 -28.55 -21.63
N THR A 258 -15.79 -29.00 -20.70
CA THR A 258 -16.25 -29.72 -19.51
C THR A 258 -17.15 -28.83 -18.61
N LEU A 259 -16.87 -27.54 -18.48
CA LEU A 259 -17.74 -26.62 -17.75
C LEU A 259 -19.09 -26.43 -18.48
N GLU A 260 -19.08 -26.35 -19.80
CA GLU A 260 -20.30 -26.28 -20.61
C GLU A 260 -21.16 -27.53 -20.45
N ASP A 261 -20.55 -28.73 -20.54
CA ASP A 261 -21.21 -30.02 -20.32
C ASP A 261 -21.82 -30.13 -18.90
N LEU A 262 -21.18 -29.53 -17.90
CA LEU A 262 -21.64 -29.49 -16.51
C LEU A 262 -22.62 -28.33 -16.24
N CYS A 263 -22.95 -27.51 -17.24
CA CYS A 263 -23.79 -26.32 -17.12
C CYS A 263 -23.24 -25.28 -16.10
N ILE A 264 -21.92 -25.17 -15.99
CA ILE A 264 -21.24 -24.25 -15.07
C ILE A 264 -20.76 -23.03 -15.84
N HIS A 265 -21.08 -21.83 -15.37
CA HIS A 265 -20.62 -20.60 -15.98
C HIS A 265 -19.11 -20.36 -15.74
N HIS A 266 -18.34 -20.17 -16.82
CA HIS A 266 -16.92 -19.83 -16.74
C HIS A 266 -16.70 -18.33 -16.73
N LYS A 267 -16.15 -17.80 -15.64
CA LYS A 267 -15.81 -16.39 -15.45
C LYS A 267 -14.29 -16.20 -15.43
N LEU A 268 -13.78 -15.54 -16.44
CA LEU A 268 -12.35 -15.17 -16.49
C LEU A 268 -12.12 -13.85 -15.75
N ILE A 269 -11.04 -13.75 -15.00
CA ILE A 269 -10.62 -12.48 -14.43
C ILE A 269 -10.13 -11.54 -15.52
N LYS A 270 -10.28 -10.24 -15.32
CA LYS A 270 -9.73 -9.25 -16.25
C LYS A 270 -8.20 -9.37 -16.26
N PRO A 271 -7.56 -9.31 -17.43
CA PRO A 271 -6.09 -9.31 -17.51
C PRO A 271 -5.50 -8.24 -16.59
N TYR A 272 -4.37 -8.54 -15.99
CA TYR A 272 -3.66 -7.66 -15.05
C TYR A 272 -4.45 -7.24 -13.81
N THR A 273 -5.47 -8.01 -13.41
CA THR A 273 -6.30 -7.71 -12.24
C THR A 273 -6.30 -8.88 -11.24
N PRO A 274 -5.17 -9.22 -10.61
CA PRO A 274 -5.05 -10.39 -9.73
C PRO A 274 -6.01 -10.35 -8.52
N ARG A 275 -6.44 -9.16 -8.11
CA ARG A 275 -7.37 -8.99 -6.98
C ARG A 275 -8.67 -9.80 -7.10
N HIS A 276 -9.09 -10.16 -8.31
CA HIS A 276 -10.29 -10.93 -8.53
C HIS A 276 -10.15 -12.37 -8.04
N ASN A 277 -8.95 -12.97 -8.11
CA ASN A 277 -8.64 -14.32 -7.60
C ASN A 277 -8.03 -14.31 -6.18
N GLY A 278 -8.17 -13.19 -5.45
CA GLY A 278 -7.48 -12.94 -4.19
C GLY A 278 -7.77 -13.93 -3.07
N LYS A 279 -8.86 -14.70 -3.12
CA LYS A 279 -9.15 -15.73 -2.10
C LYS A 279 -8.24 -16.94 -2.27
N VAL A 280 -8.12 -17.43 -3.50
CA VAL A 280 -7.25 -18.56 -3.82
C VAL A 280 -5.78 -18.17 -3.72
N GLU A 281 -5.38 -17.00 -4.21
CA GLU A 281 -4.01 -16.49 -4.09
C GLU A 281 -3.57 -16.36 -2.63
N ARG A 282 -4.43 -15.84 -1.77
CA ARG A 282 -4.16 -15.78 -0.31
C ARG A 282 -4.02 -17.18 0.31
N SER A 283 -4.78 -18.13 -0.18
CA SER A 283 -4.69 -19.52 0.23
C SER A 283 -3.33 -20.12 -0.14
N HIS A 284 -2.87 -19.92 -1.39
CA HIS A 284 -1.56 -20.36 -1.85
C HIS A 284 -0.42 -19.73 -1.05
N ARG A 285 -0.52 -18.43 -0.77
CA ARG A 285 0.46 -17.77 0.09
C ARG A 285 0.54 -18.41 1.47
N LYS A 286 -0.58 -18.75 2.08
CA LYS A 286 -0.60 -19.46 3.37
C LYS A 286 -0.04 -20.88 3.26
N ASP A 287 -0.29 -21.57 2.15
CA ASP A 287 0.31 -22.89 1.93
C ASP A 287 1.83 -22.77 1.79
N ASN A 288 2.35 -21.74 1.14
CA ASN A 288 3.79 -21.49 1.07
C ASN A 288 4.39 -21.21 2.45
N GLU A 289 3.72 -20.39 3.27
CA GLU A 289 4.19 -19.98 4.59
C GLU A 289 4.07 -21.10 5.65
N GLU A 290 3.00 -21.88 5.64
CA GLU A 290 2.64 -22.80 6.72
C GLU A 290 2.86 -24.28 6.37
N PHE A 291 2.76 -24.66 5.10
CA PHE A 291 2.83 -26.04 4.64
C PHE A 291 4.13 -26.32 3.90
N TYR A 292 4.37 -25.69 2.78
CA TYR A 292 5.58 -25.93 2.00
C TYR A 292 6.88 -25.54 2.70
N ALA A 293 6.86 -24.50 3.55
CA ALA A 293 8.05 -24.09 4.30
C ALA A 293 8.56 -25.14 5.29
N SER A 294 7.74 -26.12 5.69
CA SER A 294 8.05 -27.08 6.75
C SER A 294 7.91 -28.56 6.34
N HIS A 295 7.48 -28.82 5.11
CA HIS A 295 7.21 -30.19 4.64
C HIS A 295 8.11 -30.57 3.46
N CYS A 296 8.52 -31.84 3.44
CA CYS A 296 9.20 -32.48 2.31
C CYS A 296 8.38 -33.68 1.86
N PHE A 297 8.41 -33.94 0.55
CA PHE A 297 7.65 -35.02 -0.08
C PHE A 297 8.63 -36.00 -0.72
N PHE A 298 8.52 -37.28 -0.35
CA PHE A 298 9.40 -38.34 -0.83
C PHE A 298 8.88 -39.08 -2.05
N SER A 299 7.56 -39.00 -2.30
CA SER A 299 6.91 -39.53 -3.47
C SER A 299 5.64 -38.73 -3.82
N PHE A 300 5.10 -38.92 -5.02
CA PHE A 300 3.83 -38.29 -5.40
C PHE A 300 2.66 -38.72 -4.50
N GLU A 301 2.64 -39.97 -4.08
CA GLU A 301 1.62 -40.49 -3.16
C GLU A 301 1.77 -39.91 -1.74
N ASP A 302 3.00 -39.68 -1.30
CA ASP A 302 3.27 -39.00 -0.04
C ASP A 302 2.75 -37.54 -0.09
N PHE A 303 3.04 -36.83 -1.20
CA PHE A 303 2.50 -35.48 -1.42
C PHE A 303 0.97 -35.46 -1.36
N LYS A 304 0.28 -36.37 -2.06
CA LYS A 304 -1.18 -36.49 -2.00
C LYS A 304 -1.72 -36.67 -0.58
N LYS A 305 -1.08 -37.55 0.20
CA LYS A 305 -1.48 -37.83 1.59
C LYS A 305 -1.33 -36.59 2.47
N GLN A 306 -0.18 -35.91 2.37
CA GLN A 306 0.09 -34.70 3.16
C GLN A 306 -0.82 -33.55 2.73
N LEU A 307 -1.10 -33.40 1.44
CA LEU A 307 -2.01 -32.40 0.90
C LEU A 307 -3.45 -32.62 1.40
N ALA A 308 -3.92 -33.86 1.47
CA ALA A 308 -5.24 -34.20 2.02
C ALA A 308 -5.34 -33.91 3.52
N VAL A 309 -4.25 -34.04 4.27
CA VAL A 309 -4.20 -33.61 5.67
C VAL A 309 -4.31 -32.09 5.78
N ARG A 310 -3.56 -31.35 4.94
CA ARG A 310 -3.59 -29.89 4.86
C ARG A 310 -5.00 -29.37 4.54
N GLU A 311 -5.68 -29.99 3.58
CA GLU A 311 -7.07 -29.65 3.23
C GLU A 311 -8.01 -29.78 4.43
N ARG A 312 -7.95 -30.93 5.15
CA ARG A 312 -8.78 -31.17 6.35
C ARG A 312 -8.51 -30.14 7.45
N GLN A 313 -7.24 -29.84 7.72
CA GLN A 313 -6.84 -28.84 8.69
C GLN A 313 -7.40 -27.47 8.35
N TYR A 314 -7.26 -27.05 7.08
CA TYR A 314 -7.78 -25.77 6.62
C TYR A 314 -9.31 -25.67 6.78
N ASN A 315 -10.04 -26.70 6.36
CA ASN A 315 -11.50 -26.72 6.39
C ASN A 315 -12.08 -26.81 7.83
N ALA A 316 -11.28 -27.28 8.78
CA ALA A 316 -11.65 -27.35 10.20
C ALA A 316 -11.20 -26.12 11.00
N PHE A 317 -10.38 -25.21 10.40
CA PHE A 317 -9.81 -24.09 11.13
C PHE A 317 -10.76 -22.88 11.18
N PRO A 318 -11.06 -22.33 12.39
CA PRO A 318 -11.91 -21.15 12.55
C PRO A 318 -11.29 -19.91 11.90
N MET A 319 -12.08 -19.15 11.13
CA MET A 319 -11.60 -17.99 10.38
C MET A 319 -12.33 -16.71 10.77
N ARG A 320 -11.59 -15.63 10.97
CA ARG A 320 -12.17 -14.31 11.28
C ARG A 320 -13.23 -13.85 10.24
N PRO A 321 -13.02 -14.00 8.91
CA PRO A 321 -14.03 -13.62 7.91
C PRO A 321 -15.33 -14.42 7.98
N LEU A 322 -15.33 -15.57 8.66
CA LEU A 322 -16.48 -16.44 8.90
C LEU A 322 -17.03 -16.29 10.31
N ASN A 323 -16.79 -15.17 10.99
CA ASN A 323 -17.17 -14.96 12.39
C ASN A 323 -16.64 -16.06 13.32
N TRP A 324 -15.39 -16.46 13.12
CA TRP A 324 -14.70 -17.51 13.88
C TRP A 324 -15.32 -18.91 13.75
N ARG A 325 -16.11 -19.15 12.70
CA ARG A 325 -16.53 -20.50 12.30
C ARG A 325 -15.54 -21.08 11.31
N SER A 326 -15.47 -22.39 11.23
CA SER A 326 -14.69 -23.07 10.20
C SER A 326 -15.44 -23.11 8.86
N PRO A 327 -14.76 -23.25 7.71
CA PRO A 327 -15.40 -23.48 6.42
C PRO A 327 -16.40 -24.65 6.44
N LYS A 328 -16.04 -25.74 7.11
CA LYS A 328 -16.91 -26.92 7.27
C LYS A 328 -18.18 -26.59 8.05
N ASP A 329 -18.08 -25.82 9.14
CA ASP A 329 -19.25 -25.44 9.96
C ASP A 329 -20.20 -24.54 9.18
N VAL A 330 -19.64 -23.62 8.35
CA VAL A 330 -20.46 -22.74 7.50
C VAL A 330 -21.22 -23.54 6.45
N LEU A 331 -20.59 -24.53 5.79
CA LEU A 331 -21.26 -25.41 4.85
C LEU A 331 -22.35 -26.25 5.52
N SER A 332 -22.05 -26.86 6.67
CA SER A 332 -23.01 -27.70 7.41
C SER A 332 -24.21 -26.88 7.89
N ALA A 333 -23.99 -25.64 8.32
CA ALA A 333 -25.08 -24.76 8.76
C ALA A 333 -26.02 -24.37 7.61
N PHE A 334 -25.52 -24.22 6.38
CA PHE A 334 -26.36 -23.92 5.22
C PHE A 334 -27.26 -25.09 4.79
N HIS A 335 -26.83 -26.32 5.04
CA HIS A 335 -27.62 -27.53 4.70
C HIS A 335 -28.83 -27.70 5.60
N ASN A 336 -28.85 -27.09 6.78
CA ASN A 336 -29.89 -27.19 7.78
C ASN A 336 -30.92 -26.05 7.75
N VAL A 337 -30.85 -25.19 6.74
CA VAL A 337 -31.82 -24.12 6.44
C VAL A 337 -32.61 -24.50 5.19
#